data_24d3283a781cb5e5c7c2897672a65e10
#
_entry.id   24d3283a781cb5e5c7c2897672a65e10
#
_cell.length_a   1.000
_cell.length_b   1.000
_cell.length_c   1.000
_cell.angle_alpha   90.00
_cell.angle_beta   90.00
_cell.angle_gamma   90.00
#
_symmetry.space_group_name_H-M   'P 1'
#
loop_
_entity.id
_entity.type
_entity.pdbx_description
1 polymer ?
#
loop_
_entity_poly.entity_id
_entity_poly.type
_entity_poly.pdbx_seq_one_letter_code
_entity_poly.pdbx_strand_id
1 'polypeptide(L)'
;MANFDLSVAPDADFYQYATGGWQKNNPLKPEYSRYGSFDVLRDNNEKRINELFSEMTKISAAPGSVEQKISDLYKMGLDSTRLNAEGAAPLKSAVGEILSVGDRGQLTGIVAKLHTTVANPFFGVGVQADLMNSDINALYISQSGLTMGNRDYYLDPENEHIRKGYKEYLGRIFRFAGIPEADVEKAVAGVMNVETKLAEKSWSNVELRNIPAQYNPTAKADFEKTYDAIDWEAYYKAMGIGDFETIIVTTPSAVANANDLLKNAPLEDIRYYLAAQYIDAAAPYLSDDFQQASFDFYGKVMSGQQEMKPRWKRAMSVPNGTLSEAVGEMYVAKYFPAKDKERMLTLVKNLQTALGQHIAALDWMSDATKAKAQEKLAAFTVKIGYPDKWKDYSTLEIDPSKSYWENIVNANRWYTADNISELGKPVDKEKWHMSPQTVNAYYNPTTNEICFPAAILQPPFYNPDACLLYTSDAA
;
A
#
# COMPACT_ATOMS: atom_id res chain seq x y z
N MET A 1 -6.70 33.40 -15.02
CA MET A 1 -5.87 33.75 -16.18
C MET A 1 -4.39 33.36 -15.98
N ALA A 2 -3.83 33.45 -14.80
CA ALA A 2 -2.40 33.11 -14.58
C ALA A 2 -2.01 31.64 -14.94
N ASN A 3 -2.96 30.74 -15.01
CA ASN A 3 -2.74 29.33 -15.34
C ASN A 3 -2.70 29.05 -16.85
N PHE A 4 -3.21 29.97 -17.66
CA PHE A 4 -3.31 29.81 -19.11
C PHE A 4 -2.01 30.24 -19.82
N ASP A 5 -1.67 29.56 -20.91
CA ASP A 5 -0.67 29.99 -21.87
C ASP A 5 -1.38 30.55 -23.10
N LEU A 6 -1.58 31.86 -23.10
CA LEU A 6 -2.29 32.56 -24.19
C LEU A 6 -1.48 32.66 -25.51
N SER A 7 -0.24 32.16 -25.52
CA SER A 7 0.57 32.09 -26.74
C SER A 7 0.23 30.88 -27.61
N VAL A 8 -0.53 29.90 -27.05
CA VAL A 8 -0.98 28.69 -27.72
C VAL A 8 -2.46 28.79 -28.03
N ALA A 9 -2.86 28.44 -29.23
CA ALA A 9 -4.27 28.41 -29.61
C ALA A 9 -4.96 27.16 -29.00
N PRO A 10 -6.20 27.31 -28.44
CA PRO A 10 -6.87 26.20 -27.75
C PRO A 10 -7.21 25.02 -28.65
N ASP A 11 -7.32 25.22 -29.95
CA ASP A 11 -7.57 24.21 -30.98
C ASP A 11 -6.29 23.52 -31.45
N ALA A 12 -5.11 24.11 -31.17
CA ALA A 12 -3.81 23.49 -31.47
C ALA A 12 -3.33 22.57 -30.35
N ASP A 13 -3.36 23.05 -29.12
CA ASP A 13 -3.02 22.26 -27.93
C ASP A 13 -3.79 22.81 -26.71
N PHE A 14 -4.94 22.20 -26.42
CA PHE A 14 -5.79 22.65 -25.33
C PHE A 14 -5.14 22.44 -23.95
N TYR A 15 -4.34 21.38 -23.79
CA TYR A 15 -3.65 21.14 -22.52
C TYR A 15 -2.62 22.23 -22.23
N GLN A 16 -1.76 22.54 -23.20
CA GLN A 16 -0.78 23.60 -23.04
C GLN A 16 -1.46 24.97 -22.86
N TYR A 17 -2.51 25.25 -23.64
CA TYR A 17 -3.31 26.48 -23.49
C TYR A 17 -3.86 26.65 -22.09
N ALA A 18 -4.50 25.60 -21.55
CA ALA A 18 -5.18 25.65 -20.25
C ALA A 18 -4.24 25.60 -19.03
N THR A 19 -3.08 24.94 -19.16
CA THR A 19 -2.20 24.65 -18.02
C THR A 19 -0.78 25.20 -18.13
N GLY A 20 -0.36 25.71 -19.29
CA GLY A 20 1.03 26.11 -19.53
C GLY A 20 1.52 27.22 -18.60
N GLY A 21 0.68 28.19 -18.25
CA GLY A 21 1.00 29.22 -17.26
C GLY A 21 1.20 28.60 -15.84
N TRP A 22 0.36 27.64 -15.47
CA TRP A 22 0.52 26.94 -14.20
C TRP A 22 1.83 26.14 -14.16
N GLN A 23 2.16 25.39 -15.21
CA GLN A 23 3.41 24.61 -15.32
C GLN A 23 4.65 25.51 -15.21
N LYS A 24 4.63 26.66 -15.88
CA LYS A 24 5.72 27.67 -15.80
C LYS A 24 5.92 28.18 -14.37
N ASN A 25 4.84 28.39 -13.62
CA ASN A 25 4.89 28.88 -12.25
C ASN A 25 5.16 27.80 -11.23
N ASN A 26 4.98 26.52 -11.59
CA ASN A 26 5.15 25.34 -10.71
C ASN A 26 6.04 24.31 -11.41
N PRO A 27 7.34 24.59 -11.61
CA PRO A 27 8.24 23.67 -12.29
C PRO A 27 8.37 22.35 -11.52
N LEU A 28 8.59 21.26 -12.26
CA LEU A 28 8.83 19.94 -11.68
C LEU A 28 10.06 19.99 -10.76
N LYS A 29 9.87 19.61 -9.50
CA LYS A 29 10.95 19.50 -8.53
C LYS A 29 11.68 18.17 -8.71
N PRO A 30 13.01 18.11 -8.46
CA PRO A 30 13.81 16.92 -8.74
C PRO A 30 13.41 15.67 -7.93
N GLU A 31 12.77 15.85 -6.77
CA GLU A 31 12.25 14.75 -5.95
C GLU A 31 10.89 14.20 -6.44
N TYR A 32 10.34 14.71 -7.54
CA TYR A 32 9.08 14.27 -8.15
C TYR A 32 9.28 13.81 -9.59
N SER A 33 8.54 12.80 -10.02
CA SER A 33 8.45 12.37 -11.43
C SER A 33 7.30 13.08 -12.18
N ARG A 34 6.37 13.66 -11.45
CA ARG A 34 5.26 14.50 -11.93
C ARG A 34 4.90 15.52 -10.87
N TYR A 35 4.29 16.63 -11.27
CA TYR A 35 3.84 17.64 -10.32
C TYR A 35 2.54 18.28 -10.80
N GLY A 36 1.51 18.22 -9.98
CA GLY A 36 0.18 18.75 -10.27
C GLY A 36 -0.54 19.23 -9.01
N SER A 37 -1.82 19.57 -9.12
CA SER A 37 -2.61 20.10 -7.99
C SER A 37 -2.67 19.13 -6.79
N PHE A 38 -2.71 17.83 -7.06
CA PHE A 38 -2.63 16.81 -6.00
C PHE A 38 -1.28 16.83 -5.26
N ASP A 39 -0.19 17.09 -5.98
CA ASP A 39 1.14 17.11 -5.37
C ASP A 39 1.36 18.38 -4.55
N VAL A 40 0.80 19.53 -5.02
CA VAL A 40 0.75 20.76 -4.21
C VAL A 40 0.00 20.53 -2.90
N LEU A 41 -1.15 19.88 -2.96
CA LEU A 41 -1.94 19.58 -1.76
C LEU A 41 -1.20 18.60 -0.84
N ARG A 42 -0.55 17.55 -1.40
CA ARG A 42 0.28 16.63 -0.62
C ARG A 42 1.45 17.32 0.06
N ASP A 43 2.19 18.18 -0.64
CA ASP A 43 3.29 18.95 -0.04
C ASP A 43 2.82 19.80 1.15
N ASN A 44 1.67 20.44 1.02
CA ASN A 44 1.10 21.23 2.10
C ASN A 44 0.66 20.35 3.28
N ASN A 45 0.08 19.19 2.97
CA ASN A 45 -0.35 18.22 3.97
C ASN A 45 0.86 17.60 4.72
N GLU A 46 1.92 17.22 3.99
CA GLU A 46 3.17 16.72 4.58
C GLU A 46 3.78 17.73 5.57
N LYS A 47 3.76 19.04 5.25
CA LYS A 47 4.22 20.09 6.16
C LYS A 47 3.39 20.15 7.44
N ARG A 48 2.05 20.06 7.34
CA ARG A 48 1.15 20.04 8.50
C ARG A 48 1.40 18.84 9.40
N ILE A 49 1.56 17.65 8.82
CA ILE A 49 1.88 16.42 9.59
C ILE A 49 3.25 16.55 10.25
N ASN A 50 4.24 17.10 9.53
CA ASN A 50 5.58 17.34 10.11
C ASN A 50 5.56 18.32 11.27
N GLU A 51 4.70 19.35 11.22
CA GLU A 51 4.49 20.26 12.36
C GLU A 51 3.94 19.50 13.57
N LEU A 52 2.92 18.65 13.39
CA LEU A 52 2.35 17.80 14.45
C LEU A 52 3.44 16.89 15.06
N PHE A 53 4.24 16.22 14.25
CA PHE A 53 5.29 15.33 14.74
C PHE A 53 6.40 16.11 15.46
N SER A 54 6.76 17.28 14.94
CA SER A 54 7.75 18.15 15.58
C SER A 54 7.28 18.66 16.95
N GLU A 55 5.99 18.92 17.11
CA GLU A 55 5.38 19.25 18.41
C GLU A 55 5.45 18.05 19.37
N MET A 56 5.08 16.85 18.90
CA MET A 56 5.13 15.61 19.71
C MET A 56 6.52 15.23 20.18
N THR A 57 7.57 15.48 19.38
CA THR A 57 8.94 15.17 19.78
C THR A 57 9.45 16.02 20.94
N LYS A 58 8.77 17.12 21.29
CA LYS A 58 9.13 18.05 22.36
C LYS A 58 8.44 17.75 23.69
N ILE A 59 7.37 16.94 23.66
CA ILE A 59 6.65 16.56 24.88
C ILE A 59 7.21 15.26 25.48
N SER A 60 7.11 15.14 26.80
CA SER A 60 7.38 13.87 27.50
C SER A 60 6.11 13.05 27.49
N ALA A 61 5.96 12.21 26.48
CA ALA A 61 4.80 11.34 26.34
C ALA A 61 4.84 10.17 27.33
N ALA A 62 3.68 9.71 27.76
CA ALA A 62 3.59 8.56 28.65
C ALA A 62 4.05 7.28 27.92
N PRO A 63 4.77 6.36 28.60
CA PRO A 63 5.15 5.08 28.00
C PRO A 63 3.94 4.31 27.46
N GLY A 64 4.05 3.82 26.22
CA GLY A 64 2.98 3.08 25.54
C GLY A 64 1.88 3.93 24.95
N SER A 65 1.89 5.26 25.14
CA SER A 65 0.93 6.16 24.49
C SER A 65 1.16 6.26 22.97
N VAL A 66 0.16 6.70 22.25
CA VAL A 66 0.23 6.91 20.80
C VAL A 66 1.27 7.97 20.46
N GLU A 67 1.35 9.05 21.26
CA GLU A 67 2.31 10.14 21.10
C GLU A 67 3.75 9.63 21.25
N GLN A 68 4.02 8.75 22.22
CA GLN A 68 5.33 8.12 22.37
C GLN A 68 5.67 7.28 21.14
N LYS A 69 4.75 6.42 20.67
CA LYS A 69 4.97 5.54 19.51
C LYS A 69 5.27 6.33 18.24
N ILE A 70 4.50 7.39 17.97
CA ILE A 70 4.73 8.29 16.83
C ILE A 70 6.08 9.01 16.96
N SER A 71 6.35 9.59 18.13
CA SER A 71 7.60 10.32 18.41
C SER A 71 8.83 9.43 18.22
N ASP A 72 8.80 8.20 18.73
CA ASP A 72 9.93 7.28 18.67
C ASP A 72 10.18 6.78 17.25
N LEU A 73 9.13 6.37 16.51
CA LEU A 73 9.27 6.00 15.10
C LEU A 73 9.83 7.15 14.26
N TYR A 74 9.35 8.36 14.49
CA TYR A 74 9.83 9.53 13.76
C TYR A 74 11.30 9.84 14.08
N LYS A 75 11.68 9.83 15.36
CA LYS A 75 13.07 10.03 15.81
C LYS A 75 14.02 8.99 15.25
N MET A 76 13.63 7.70 15.30
CA MET A 76 14.43 6.61 14.72
C MET A 76 14.67 6.80 13.21
N GLY A 77 13.65 7.22 12.47
CA GLY A 77 13.80 7.50 11.02
C GLY A 77 14.66 8.71 10.71
N LEU A 78 14.76 9.69 11.62
CA LEU A 78 15.65 10.86 11.51
C LEU A 78 17.10 10.57 11.88
N ASP A 79 17.35 9.57 12.72
CA ASP A 79 18.68 9.27 13.28
C ASP A 79 19.57 8.50 12.30
N SER A 80 20.07 9.22 11.29
CA SER A 80 21.00 8.64 10.31
C SER A 80 22.30 8.11 10.94
N THR A 81 22.74 8.70 12.04
CA THR A 81 23.95 8.27 12.74
C THR A 81 23.78 6.86 13.28
N ARG A 82 22.66 6.60 13.95
CA ARG A 82 22.32 5.26 14.46
C ARG A 82 22.10 4.29 13.32
N LEU A 83 21.30 4.64 12.31
CA LEU A 83 21.03 3.77 11.16
C LEU A 83 22.31 3.37 10.42
N ASN A 84 23.24 4.30 10.22
CA ASN A 84 24.53 4.02 9.60
C ASN A 84 25.44 3.16 10.49
N ALA A 85 25.40 3.34 11.80
CA ALA A 85 26.16 2.51 12.74
C ALA A 85 25.62 1.07 12.81
N GLU A 86 24.31 0.89 12.77
CA GLU A 86 23.65 -0.44 12.76
C GLU A 86 23.87 -1.16 11.41
N GLY A 87 23.86 -0.44 10.29
CA GLY A 87 24.07 -0.97 8.94
C GLY A 87 23.17 -2.17 8.63
N ALA A 88 23.78 -3.31 8.29
CA ALA A 88 23.07 -4.56 8.00
C ALA A 88 22.81 -5.44 9.24
N ALA A 89 23.20 -5.00 10.44
CA ALA A 89 23.08 -5.84 11.64
C ALA A 89 21.63 -6.35 11.89
N PRO A 90 20.57 -5.52 11.68
CA PRO A 90 19.19 -5.97 11.87
C PRO A 90 18.75 -7.11 10.92
N LEU A 91 19.46 -7.32 9.81
CA LEU A 91 19.14 -8.35 8.82
C LEU A 91 19.72 -9.73 9.16
N LYS A 92 20.84 -9.78 9.89
CA LYS A 92 21.70 -10.96 9.97
C LYS A 92 20.98 -12.22 10.41
N SER A 93 20.12 -12.14 11.43
CA SER A 93 19.42 -13.31 11.96
C SER A 93 18.46 -13.90 10.92
N ALA A 94 17.60 -13.07 10.34
CA ALA A 94 16.57 -13.54 9.40
C ALA A 94 17.19 -13.99 8.05
N VAL A 95 18.14 -13.25 7.51
CA VAL A 95 18.84 -13.65 6.28
C VAL A 95 19.62 -14.94 6.50
N GLY A 96 20.31 -15.09 7.63
CA GLY A 96 21.00 -16.33 7.98
C GLY A 96 20.07 -17.55 8.09
N GLU A 97 18.89 -17.37 8.72
CA GLU A 97 17.86 -18.40 8.79
C GLU A 97 17.36 -18.81 7.40
N ILE A 98 17.02 -17.83 6.55
CA ILE A 98 16.55 -18.08 5.18
C ILE A 98 17.61 -18.84 4.35
N LEU A 99 18.85 -18.42 4.41
CA LEU A 99 19.94 -19.03 3.62
C LEU A 99 20.33 -20.40 4.15
N SER A 100 20.05 -20.72 5.43
CA SER A 100 20.36 -22.01 6.04
C SER A 100 19.32 -23.11 5.74
N VAL A 101 18.21 -22.80 5.04
CA VAL A 101 17.19 -23.78 4.66
C VAL A 101 17.83 -24.94 3.91
N GLY A 102 17.77 -26.12 4.48
CA GLY A 102 18.43 -27.33 3.95
C GLY A 102 17.51 -28.19 3.07
N ASP A 103 16.22 -28.12 3.29
CA ASP A 103 15.20 -28.89 2.58
C ASP A 103 13.89 -28.09 2.38
N ARG A 104 13.02 -28.60 1.50
CA ARG A 104 11.76 -27.91 1.15
C ARG A 104 10.73 -27.90 2.29
N GLY A 105 10.78 -28.87 3.21
CA GLY A 105 9.86 -28.92 4.36
C GLY A 105 10.00 -27.68 5.25
N GLN A 106 11.20 -27.09 5.30
CA GLN A 106 11.44 -25.87 6.07
C GLN A 106 10.85 -24.60 5.41
N LEU A 107 10.53 -24.65 4.12
CA LEU A 107 10.01 -23.47 3.38
C LEU A 107 8.68 -22.97 3.95
N THR A 108 7.81 -23.87 4.43
CA THR A 108 6.52 -23.50 5.03
C THR A 108 6.71 -22.47 6.15
N GLY A 109 7.61 -22.75 7.09
CA GLY A 109 7.87 -21.84 8.22
C GLY A 109 8.46 -20.50 7.78
N ILE A 110 9.38 -20.50 6.84
CA ILE A 110 10.00 -19.27 6.29
C ILE A 110 8.97 -18.42 5.54
N VAL A 111 8.17 -19.04 4.65
CA VAL A 111 7.13 -18.31 3.89
C VAL A 111 6.10 -17.71 4.86
N ALA A 112 5.59 -18.47 5.81
CA ALA A 112 4.65 -17.97 6.82
C ALA A 112 5.25 -16.81 7.64
N LYS A 113 6.51 -16.91 8.05
CA LYS A 113 7.21 -15.84 8.78
C LYS A 113 7.31 -14.57 7.95
N LEU A 114 7.63 -14.66 6.66
CA LEU A 114 7.70 -13.50 5.77
C LEU A 114 6.32 -12.88 5.57
N HIS A 115 5.28 -13.67 5.35
CA HIS A 115 3.91 -13.21 5.20
C HIS A 115 3.37 -12.49 6.44
N THR A 116 3.81 -12.89 7.62
CA THR A 116 3.40 -12.19 8.86
C THR A 116 4.19 -10.91 9.12
N THR A 117 5.32 -10.69 8.45
CA THR A 117 6.27 -9.66 8.88
C THR A 117 6.64 -8.63 7.82
N VAL A 118 6.91 -9.01 6.58
CA VAL A 118 7.58 -8.08 5.66
C VAL A 118 7.17 -8.14 4.20
N ALA A 119 6.85 -9.33 3.68
CA ALA A 119 6.64 -9.54 2.25
C ALA A 119 5.73 -10.76 2.01
N ASN A 120 5.18 -10.84 0.83
CA ASN A 120 4.32 -11.94 0.39
C ASN A 120 5.00 -12.72 -0.76
N PRO A 121 6.12 -13.45 -0.50
CA PRO A 121 6.75 -14.26 -1.52
C PRO A 121 5.84 -15.35 -2.05
N PHE A 122 5.89 -15.62 -3.34
CA PHE A 122 5.11 -16.61 -4.09
C PHE A 122 3.62 -16.30 -4.20
N PHE A 123 2.93 -15.99 -3.12
CA PHE A 123 1.51 -15.67 -3.07
C PHE A 123 1.20 -14.74 -1.90
N GLY A 124 0.06 -14.07 -1.97
CA GLY A 124 -0.46 -13.26 -0.85
C GLY A 124 -1.68 -13.90 -0.23
N VAL A 125 -1.81 -13.85 1.09
CA VAL A 125 -2.99 -14.29 1.82
C VAL A 125 -3.53 -13.13 2.66
N GLY A 126 -4.84 -12.97 2.68
CA GLY A 126 -5.49 -11.93 3.46
C GLY A 126 -6.98 -12.15 3.61
N VAL A 127 -7.58 -11.37 4.50
CA VAL A 127 -9.01 -11.41 4.80
C VAL A 127 -9.65 -10.12 4.31
N GLN A 128 -10.74 -10.26 3.57
CA GLN A 128 -11.57 -9.14 3.09
C GLN A 128 -13.02 -9.59 2.88
N ALA A 129 -13.92 -8.65 2.64
CA ALA A 129 -15.33 -8.96 2.37
C ALA A 129 -15.46 -9.96 1.21
N ASP A 130 -16.31 -10.94 1.35
CA ASP A 130 -16.64 -11.87 0.27
C ASP A 130 -17.39 -11.10 -0.84
N LEU A 131 -16.93 -11.23 -2.09
CA LEU A 131 -17.51 -10.52 -3.24
C LEU A 131 -18.95 -10.92 -3.55
N MET A 132 -19.37 -12.14 -3.18
CA MET A 132 -20.75 -12.64 -3.40
C MET A 132 -21.61 -12.57 -2.14
N ASN A 133 -21.00 -12.36 -0.97
CA ASN A 133 -21.67 -12.13 0.30
C ASN A 133 -20.95 -11.08 1.11
N SER A 134 -21.10 -9.82 0.73
CA SER A 134 -20.35 -8.69 1.29
C SER A 134 -20.64 -8.36 2.77
N ASP A 135 -21.48 -9.14 3.43
CA ASP A 135 -21.73 -8.99 4.87
C ASP A 135 -20.78 -9.83 5.74
N ILE A 136 -19.96 -10.71 5.14
CA ILE A 136 -19.00 -11.54 5.86
C ILE A 136 -17.60 -11.44 5.27
N ASN A 137 -16.58 -11.57 6.12
CA ASN A 137 -15.19 -11.62 5.68
C ASN A 137 -14.75 -13.04 5.35
N ALA A 138 -14.08 -13.21 4.21
CA ALA A 138 -13.56 -14.48 3.71
C ALA A 138 -12.03 -14.46 3.57
N LEU A 139 -11.43 -15.64 3.52
CA LEU A 139 -10.00 -15.83 3.26
C LEU A 139 -9.75 -15.82 1.75
N TYR A 140 -8.75 -15.06 1.34
CA TYR A 140 -8.31 -14.92 -0.04
C TYR A 140 -6.86 -15.34 -0.22
N ILE A 141 -6.55 -15.94 -1.36
CA ILE A 141 -5.19 -16.14 -1.84
C ILE A 141 -5.06 -15.55 -3.25
N SER A 142 -3.96 -14.84 -3.49
CA SER A 142 -3.70 -14.09 -4.71
C SER A 142 -2.26 -14.25 -5.20
N GLN A 143 -2.01 -13.89 -6.45
CA GLN A 143 -0.64 -13.74 -6.93
C GLN A 143 0.12 -12.67 -6.13
N SER A 144 1.39 -12.94 -5.85
CA SER A 144 2.32 -12.00 -5.22
C SER A 144 3.77 -12.44 -5.49
N GLY A 145 4.73 -11.73 -4.89
CA GLY A 145 6.13 -12.10 -4.89
C GLY A 145 6.95 -11.56 -6.06
N LEU A 146 6.37 -10.69 -6.90
CA LEU A 146 7.14 -9.94 -7.91
C LEU A 146 7.63 -8.63 -7.30
N THR A 147 8.92 -8.52 -7.01
CA THR A 147 9.50 -7.32 -6.39
C THR A 147 9.29 -6.06 -7.23
N MET A 148 9.36 -6.14 -8.56
CA MET A 148 9.05 -5.02 -9.45
C MET A 148 7.53 -4.77 -9.62
N GLY A 149 6.66 -5.58 -9.02
CA GLY A 149 5.21 -5.39 -8.90
C GLY A 149 4.37 -5.78 -10.13
N ASN A 150 4.91 -5.71 -11.34
CA ASN A 150 4.19 -6.05 -12.57
C ASN A 150 4.97 -7.07 -13.40
N ARG A 151 4.26 -8.08 -13.93
CA ARG A 151 4.82 -9.11 -14.81
C ARG A 151 5.53 -8.52 -16.05
N ASP A 152 5.01 -7.42 -16.58
CA ASP A 152 5.53 -6.80 -17.81
C ASP A 152 6.96 -6.30 -17.65
N TYR A 153 7.38 -5.92 -16.44
CA TYR A 153 8.76 -5.55 -16.16
C TYR A 153 9.74 -6.72 -16.34
N TYR A 154 9.28 -7.97 -16.19
CA TYR A 154 10.08 -9.17 -16.37
C TYR A 154 10.07 -9.69 -17.81
N LEU A 155 8.94 -9.55 -18.51
CA LEU A 155 8.65 -10.24 -19.76
C LEU A 155 8.74 -9.36 -21.01
N ASP A 156 8.37 -8.07 -20.89
CA ASP A 156 8.37 -7.16 -22.02
C ASP A 156 9.81 -6.75 -22.39
N PRO A 157 10.24 -6.93 -23.66
CA PRO A 157 11.56 -6.48 -24.13
C PRO A 157 11.81 -4.99 -23.92
N GLU A 158 10.81 -4.14 -23.99
CA GLU A 158 10.94 -2.68 -23.78
C GLU A 158 11.40 -2.33 -22.36
N ASN A 159 11.19 -3.21 -21.39
CA ASN A 159 11.59 -3.06 -19.98
C ASN A 159 12.98 -3.62 -19.65
N GLU A 160 13.83 -3.89 -20.65
CA GLU A 160 15.18 -4.43 -20.40
C GLU A 160 16.04 -3.51 -19.52
N HIS A 161 15.92 -2.20 -19.69
CA HIS A 161 16.62 -1.22 -18.87
C HIS A 161 16.22 -1.30 -17.38
N ILE A 162 14.95 -1.61 -17.09
CA ILE A 162 14.45 -1.81 -15.72
C ILE A 162 15.05 -3.09 -15.14
N ARG A 163 15.04 -4.21 -15.91
CA ARG A 163 15.65 -5.47 -15.46
C ARG A 163 17.15 -5.34 -15.20
N LYS A 164 17.86 -4.55 -16.01
CA LYS A 164 19.27 -4.26 -15.77
C LYS A 164 19.47 -3.51 -14.46
N GLY A 165 18.71 -2.41 -14.25
CA GLY A 165 18.74 -1.65 -12.99
C GLY A 165 18.40 -2.50 -11.77
N TYR A 166 17.42 -3.42 -11.92
CA TYR A 166 17.03 -4.34 -10.84
C TYR A 166 18.18 -5.31 -10.48
N LYS A 167 18.86 -5.91 -11.45
CA LYS A 167 20.03 -6.77 -11.20
C LYS A 167 21.15 -6.01 -10.49
N GLU A 168 21.41 -4.78 -10.90
CA GLU A 168 22.41 -3.91 -10.24
C GLU A 168 22.02 -3.61 -8.80
N TYR A 169 20.75 -3.30 -8.56
CA TYR A 169 20.19 -3.08 -7.21
C TYR A 169 20.34 -4.33 -6.34
N LEU A 170 19.90 -5.51 -6.83
CA LEU A 170 20.04 -6.78 -6.10
C LEU A 170 21.49 -7.05 -5.72
N GLY A 171 22.42 -6.86 -6.65
CA GLY A 171 23.86 -7.04 -6.39
C GLY A 171 24.36 -6.13 -5.26
N ARG A 172 23.89 -4.86 -5.20
CA ARG A 172 24.25 -3.92 -4.13
C ARG A 172 23.72 -4.36 -2.78
N ILE A 173 22.41 -4.65 -2.69
CA ILE A 173 21.78 -5.00 -1.40
C ILE A 173 22.28 -6.34 -0.85
N PHE A 174 22.63 -7.31 -1.70
CA PHE A 174 23.25 -8.55 -1.29
C PHE A 174 24.65 -8.33 -0.69
N ARG A 175 25.49 -7.50 -1.32
CA ARG A 175 26.80 -7.12 -0.77
C ARG A 175 26.66 -6.43 0.58
N PHE A 176 25.75 -5.48 0.69
CA PHE A 176 25.50 -4.76 1.95
C PHE A 176 24.98 -5.69 3.06
N ALA A 177 24.17 -6.68 2.70
CA ALA A 177 23.69 -7.71 3.63
C ALA A 177 24.73 -8.76 4.01
N GLY A 178 25.94 -8.71 3.40
CA GLY A 178 27.06 -9.61 3.72
C GLY A 178 27.06 -10.93 2.97
N ILE A 179 26.36 -11.03 1.83
CA ILE A 179 26.52 -12.17 0.91
C ILE A 179 27.95 -12.14 0.33
N PRO A 180 28.69 -13.26 0.37
CA PRO A 180 30.05 -13.31 -0.17
C PRO A 180 30.09 -12.87 -1.64
N GLU A 181 31.08 -12.08 -2.02
CA GLU A 181 31.20 -11.54 -3.38
C GLU A 181 31.15 -12.63 -4.46
N ALA A 182 31.73 -13.80 -4.18
CA ALA A 182 31.71 -14.95 -5.08
C ALA A 182 30.32 -15.52 -5.36
N ASP A 183 29.36 -15.26 -4.45
CA ASP A 183 28.00 -15.79 -4.54
C ASP A 183 26.99 -14.72 -5.06
N VAL A 184 27.36 -13.44 -5.12
CA VAL A 184 26.45 -12.35 -5.47
C VAL A 184 25.83 -12.53 -6.86
N GLU A 185 26.63 -12.83 -7.87
CA GLU A 185 26.14 -13.03 -9.25
C GLU A 185 25.14 -14.19 -9.31
N LYS A 186 25.45 -15.29 -8.64
CA LYS A 186 24.57 -16.46 -8.53
C LYS A 186 23.28 -16.14 -7.79
N ALA A 187 23.37 -15.38 -6.70
CA ALA A 187 22.20 -14.94 -5.94
C ALA A 187 21.27 -14.07 -6.80
N VAL A 188 21.82 -13.09 -7.53
CA VAL A 188 21.05 -12.26 -8.47
C VAL A 188 20.38 -13.11 -9.57
N ALA A 189 21.13 -14.07 -10.15
CA ALA A 189 20.57 -14.97 -11.16
C ALA A 189 19.44 -15.84 -10.60
N GLY A 190 19.58 -16.35 -9.38
CA GLY A 190 18.56 -17.14 -8.69
C GLY A 190 17.26 -16.35 -8.45
N VAL A 191 17.36 -15.10 -7.97
CA VAL A 191 16.19 -14.21 -7.83
C VAL A 191 15.50 -14.01 -9.17
N MET A 192 16.26 -13.63 -10.21
CA MET A 192 15.72 -13.39 -11.55
C MET A 192 15.05 -14.64 -12.12
N ASN A 193 15.61 -15.84 -11.88
CA ASN A 193 15.04 -17.11 -12.33
C ASN A 193 13.66 -17.35 -11.68
N VAL A 194 13.55 -17.18 -10.37
CA VAL A 194 12.26 -17.38 -9.66
C VAL A 194 11.22 -16.34 -10.07
N GLU A 195 11.56 -15.06 -10.02
CA GLU A 195 10.61 -13.98 -10.31
C GLU A 195 10.17 -13.96 -11.78
N THR A 196 11.06 -14.24 -12.73
CA THR A 196 10.66 -14.34 -14.15
C THR A 196 9.66 -15.48 -14.35
N LYS A 197 9.89 -16.63 -13.75
CA LYS A 197 8.95 -17.76 -13.82
C LYS A 197 7.63 -17.45 -13.11
N LEU A 198 7.64 -16.74 -11.99
CA LEU A 198 6.41 -16.25 -11.37
C LEU A 198 5.64 -15.31 -12.32
N ALA A 199 6.35 -14.39 -12.98
CA ALA A 199 5.77 -13.42 -13.92
C ALA A 199 5.09 -14.09 -15.12
N GLU A 200 5.63 -15.21 -15.64
CA GLU A 200 5.09 -15.94 -16.80
C GLU A 200 3.61 -16.34 -16.62
N LYS A 201 3.16 -16.62 -15.41
CA LYS A 201 1.80 -17.06 -15.10
C LYS A 201 1.00 -16.06 -14.26
N SER A 202 1.63 -14.97 -13.85
CA SER A 202 0.92 -13.86 -13.21
C SER A 202 -0.02 -13.17 -14.20
N TRP A 203 -1.14 -12.70 -13.71
CA TRP A 203 -2.07 -11.90 -14.49
C TRP A 203 -1.54 -10.47 -14.64
N SER A 204 -1.74 -9.90 -15.81
CA SER A 204 -1.44 -8.50 -16.10
C SER A 204 -2.39 -7.56 -15.32
N ASN A 205 -1.99 -6.29 -15.19
CA ASN A 205 -2.85 -5.27 -14.57
C ASN A 205 -4.21 -5.11 -15.28
N VAL A 206 -4.32 -5.46 -16.57
CA VAL A 206 -5.56 -5.44 -17.32
C VAL A 206 -6.44 -6.64 -16.94
N GLU A 207 -5.86 -7.85 -16.89
CA GLU A 207 -6.57 -9.06 -16.47
C GLU A 207 -7.10 -8.95 -15.04
N LEU A 208 -6.32 -8.36 -14.13
CA LEU A 208 -6.72 -8.09 -12.74
C LEU A 208 -7.91 -7.13 -12.59
N ARG A 209 -8.35 -6.44 -13.65
CA ARG A 209 -9.58 -5.64 -13.62
C ARG A 209 -10.85 -6.48 -13.84
N ASN A 210 -10.71 -7.71 -14.29
CA ASN A 210 -11.84 -8.64 -14.44
C ASN A 210 -12.17 -9.26 -13.06
N ILE A 211 -12.90 -8.52 -12.23
CA ILE A 211 -13.28 -8.95 -10.88
C ILE A 211 -14.06 -10.27 -10.85
N PRO A 212 -15.04 -10.53 -11.75
CA PRO A 212 -15.72 -11.83 -11.78
C PRO A 212 -14.79 -13.02 -11.97
N ALA A 213 -13.74 -12.89 -12.79
CA ALA A 213 -12.75 -13.96 -13.00
C ALA A 213 -11.86 -14.23 -11.78
N GLN A 214 -11.78 -13.29 -10.84
CA GLN A 214 -11.04 -13.43 -9.59
C GLN A 214 -11.83 -14.12 -8.47
N TYR A 215 -13.09 -14.45 -8.69
CA TYR A 215 -13.91 -15.11 -7.67
C TYR A 215 -13.97 -16.61 -7.89
N ASN A 216 -13.03 -17.35 -7.32
CA ASN A 216 -12.93 -18.81 -7.43
C ASN A 216 -12.94 -19.43 -6.02
N PRO A 217 -14.14 -19.56 -5.39
CA PRO A 217 -14.25 -20.19 -4.09
C PRO A 217 -13.90 -21.68 -4.20
N THR A 218 -12.99 -22.14 -3.35
CA THR A 218 -12.45 -23.49 -3.36
C THR A 218 -12.56 -24.07 -1.94
N ALA A 219 -13.11 -25.25 -1.80
CA ALA A 219 -13.17 -25.93 -0.51
C ALA A 219 -11.76 -26.15 0.05
N LYS A 220 -11.58 -25.98 1.35
CA LYS A 220 -10.26 -26.10 2.03
C LYS A 220 -9.52 -27.37 1.64
N ALA A 221 -10.18 -28.52 1.70
CA ALA A 221 -9.56 -29.82 1.37
C ALA A 221 -9.12 -29.93 -0.10
N ASP A 222 -9.91 -29.38 -1.03
CA ASP A 222 -9.56 -29.38 -2.45
C ASP A 222 -8.42 -28.40 -2.75
N PHE A 223 -8.40 -27.27 -2.06
CA PHE A 223 -7.32 -26.30 -2.13
C PHE A 223 -5.98 -26.92 -1.68
N GLU A 224 -5.94 -27.49 -0.49
CA GLU A 224 -4.75 -28.13 0.08
C GLU A 224 -4.23 -29.29 -0.77
N LYS A 225 -5.13 -30.07 -1.36
CA LYS A 225 -4.79 -31.14 -2.28
C LYS A 225 -4.22 -30.63 -3.61
N THR A 226 -4.73 -29.51 -4.09
CA THR A 226 -4.32 -28.93 -5.39
C THR A 226 -2.98 -28.20 -5.27
N TYR A 227 -2.77 -27.51 -4.17
CA TYR A 227 -1.61 -26.65 -3.93
C TYR A 227 -0.74 -27.21 -2.79
N ASP A 228 -0.18 -28.40 -2.99
CA ASP A 228 0.44 -29.24 -1.98
C ASP A 228 1.95 -29.00 -1.74
N ALA A 229 2.49 -27.87 -2.21
CA ALA A 229 3.92 -27.56 -2.09
C ALA A 229 4.38 -27.23 -0.67
N ILE A 230 3.48 -26.82 0.20
CA ILE A 230 3.75 -26.47 1.59
C ILE A 230 2.78 -27.21 2.53
N ASP A 231 3.15 -27.35 3.78
CA ASP A 231 2.27 -27.83 4.83
C ASP A 231 1.29 -26.74 5.23
N TRP A 232 0.06 -26.79 4.69
CA TRP A 232 -0.96 -25.77 4.92
C TRP A 232 -1.42 -25.72 6.37
N GLU A 233 -1.48 -26.85 7.09
CA GLU A 233 -1.86 -26.83 8.50
C GLU A 233 -0.83 -26.08 9.33
N ALA A 234 0.45 -26.36 9.12
CA ALA A 234 1.54 -25.65 9.76
C ALA A 234 1.55 -24.15 9.36
N TYR A 235 1.25 -23.85 8.08
CA TYR A 235 1.16 -22.48 7.58
C TYR A 235 0.03 -21.71 8.26
N TYR A 236 -1.20 -22.24 8.28
CA TYR A 236 -2.35 -21.58 8.93
C TYR A 236 -2.08 -21.30 10.41
N LYS A 237 -1.51 -22.29 11.11
CA LYS A 237 -1.12 -22.14 12.50
C LYS A 237 -0.10 -21.02 12.70
N ALA A 238 0.92 -20.94 11.84
CA ALA A 238 1.97 -19.92 11.93
C ALA A 238 1.44 -18.52 11.61
N MET A 239 0.47 -18.41 10.69
CA MET A 239 -0.21 -17.16 10.33
C MET A 239 -1.28 -16.74 11.34
N GLY A 240 -1.70 -17.63 12.24
CA GLY A 240 -2.83 -17.38 13.15
C GLY A 240 -4.20 -17.47 12.47
N ILE A 241 -4.29 -18.11 11.30
CA ILE A 241 -5.54 -18.31 10.56
C ILE A 241 -6.38 -19.37 11.30
N GLY A 242 -7.58 -18.99 11.72
CA GLY A 242 -8.55 -19.88 12.36
C GLY A 242 -9.23 -20.83 11.37
N ASP A 243 -10.28 -21.51 11.84
CA ASP A 243 -11.04 -22.43 11.00
C ASP A 243 -11.79 -21.70 9.88
N PHE A 244 -11.80 -22.31 8.69
CA PHE A 244 -12.56 -21.85 7.53
C PHE A 244 -12.92 -23.07 6.65
N GLU A 245 -14.00 -22.94 5.88
CA GLU A 245 -14.45 -23.99 4.96
C GLU A 245 -13.99 -23.75 3.53
N THR A 246 -13.88 -22.48 3.12
CA THR A 246 -13.63 -22.06 1.75
C THR A 246 -12.56 -20.97 1.71
N ILE A 247 -11.65 -21.05 0.72
CA ILE A 247 -10.70 -20.01 0.37
C ILE A 247 -11.00 -19.49 -1.05
N ILE A 248 -10.94 -18.20 -1.27
CA ILE A 248 -11.16 -17.60 -2.60
C ILE A 248 -9.80 -17.43 -3.29
N VAL A 249 -9.61 -18.17 -4.38
CA VAL A 249 -8.39 -18.10 -5.19
C VAL A 249 -8.60 -17.06 -6.29
N THR A 250 -7.92 -15.90 -6.18
CA THR A 250 -8.16 -14.79 -7.13
C THR A 250 -7.48 -15.01 -8.48
N THR A 251 -6.31 -15.64 -8.48
CA THR A 251 -5.48 -15.84 -9.68
C THR A 251 -5.00 -17.29 -9.77
N PRO A 252 -5.89 -18.26 -10.14
CA PRO A 252 -5.60 -19.70 -10.06
C PRO A 252 -4.33 -20.12 -10.80
N SER A 253 -4.09 -19.58 -12.01
CA SER A 253 -2.88 -19.91 -12.79
C SER A 253 -1.58 -19.46 -12.12
N ALA A 254 -1.59 -18.29 -11.48
CA ALA A 254 -0.43 -17.76 -10.77
C ALA A 254 -0.16 -18.53 -9.47
N VAL A 255 -1.21 -18.87 -8.70
CA VAL A 255 -1.09 -19.66 -7.47
C VAL A 255 -0.60 -21.09 -7.79
N ALA A 256 -1.11 -21.71 -8.89
CA ALA A 256 -0.63 -23.01 -9.33
C ALA A 256 0.86 -22.97 -9.74
N ASN A 257 1.29 -21.94 -10.43
CA ASN A 257 2.68 -21.74 -10.79
C ASN A 257 3.58 -21.51 -9.57
N ALA A 258 3.13 -20.73 -8.58
CA ALA A 258 3.85 -20.55 -7.32
C ALA A 258 4.03 -21.88 -6.57
N ASN A 259 2.98 -22.71 -6.53
CA ASN A 259 3.04 -24.07 -5.99
C ASN A 259 4.07 -24.95 -6.73
N ASP A 260 4.07 -24.92 -8.07
CA ASP A 260 5.02 -25.66 -8.88
C ASP A 260 6.49 -25.20 -8.65
N LEU A 261 6.71 -23.89 -8.55
CA LEU A 261 8.03 -23.34 -8.25
C LEU A 261 8.54 -23.73 -6.87
N LEU A 262 7.69 -23.70 -5.85
CA LEU A 262 8.03 -24.17 -4.50
C LEU A 262 8.47 -25.66 -4.51
N LYS A 263 7.87 -26.49 -5.37
CA LYS A 263 8.20 -27.91 -5.52
C LYS A 263 9.46 -28.14 -6.35
N ASN A 264 9.66 -27.41 -7.44
CA ASN A 264 10.56 -27.81 -8.51
C ASN A 264 11.72 -26.85 -8.79
N ALA A 265 11.61 -25.55 -8.42
CA ALA A 265 12.73 -24.61 -8.62
C ALA A 265 13.95 -25.01 -7.77
N PRO A 266 15.19 -24.72 -8.20
CA PRO A 266 16.36 -24.98 -7.36
C PRO A 266 16.20 -24.37 -5.97
N LEU A 267 16.43 -25.17 -4.93
CA LEU A 267 16.24 -24.71 -3.54
C LEU A 267 17.13 -23.50 -3.22
N GLU A 268 18.29 -23.43 -3.81
CA GLU A 268 19.21 -22.32 -3.65
C GLU A 268 18.65 -21.02 -4.25
N ASP A 269 18.03 -21.09 -5.44
CA ASP A 269 17.35 -19.94 -6.05
C ASP A 269 16.22 -19.44 -5.17
N ILE A 270 15.44 -20.36 -4.58
CA ILE A 270 14.37 -20.03 -3.62
C ILE A 270 14.94 -19.31 -2.39
N ARG A 271 16.04 -19.78 -1.84
CA ARG A 271 16.70 -19.13 -0.68
C ARG A 271 17.13 -17.69 -1.02
N TYR A 272 17.79 -17.50 -2.16
CA TYR A 272 18.19 -16.15 -2.58
C TYR A 272 16.99 -15.24 -2.86
N TYR A 273 15.95 -15.78 -3.48
CA TYR A 273 14.71 -15.04 -3.70
C TYR A 273 14.06 -14.60 -2.38
N LEU A 274 13.89 -15.50 -1.42
CA LEU A 274 13.32 -15.17 -0.11
C LEU A 274 14.21 -14.17 0.66
N ALA A 275 15.52 -14.30 0.59
CA ALA A 275 16.47 -13.35 1.17
C ALA A 275 16.35 -11.95 0.51
N ALA A 276 16.24 -11.91 -0.83
CA ALA A 276 16.04 -10.66 -1.56
C ALA A 276 14.73 -9.95 -1.14
N GLN A 277 13.63 -10.68 -1.04
CA GLN A 277 12.34 -10.15 -0.56
C GLN A 277 12.45 -9.51 0.83
N TYR A 278 13.18 -10.16 1.75
CA TYR A 278 13.39 -9.65 3.10
C TYR A 278 14.30 -8.42 3.11
N ILE A 279 15.41 -8.46 2.39
CA ILE A 279 16.40 -7.36 2.34
C ILE A 279 15.82 -6.14 1.64
N ASP A 280 15.09 -6.34 0.53
CA ASP A 280 14.43 -5.26 -0.21
C ASP A 280 13.39 -4.53 0.66
N ALA A 281 12.55 -5.28 1.35
CA ALA A 281 11.56 -4.72 2.28
C ALA A 281 12.22 -3.91 3.42
N ALA A 282 13.40 -4.30 3.85
CA ALA A 282 14.15 -3.62 4.91
C ALA A 282 14.92 -2.38 4.42
N ALA A 283 15.35 -2.36 3.16
CA ALA A 283 16.29 -1.38 2.63
C ALA A 283 15.93 0.09 2.92
N PRO A 284 14.65 0.54 2.87
CA PRO A 284 14.27 1.91 3.22
C PRO A 284 14.48 2.29 4.69
N TYR A 285 14.67 1.32 5.58
CA TYR A 285 14.72 1.49 7.03
C TYR A 285 16.11 1.23 7.64
N LEU A 286 17.12 1.02 6.78
CA LEU A 286 18.50 0.73 7.17
C LEU A 286 19.42 1.96 6.92
N SER A 287 20.72 1.71 6.80
CA SER A 287 21.74 2.74 6.54
C SER A 287 21.55 3.47 5.20
N ASP A 288 22.24 4.59 5.06
CA ASP A 288 22.13 5.47 3.90
C ASP A 288 22.50 4.78 2.57
N ASP A 289 23.42 3.82 2.58
CA ASP A 289 23.81 3.03 1.39
C ASP A 289 22.66 2.12 0.90
N PHE A 290 21.93 1.46 1.81
CA PHE A 290 20.72 0.70 1.47
C PHE A 290 19.61 1.62 0.94
N GLN A 291 19.35 2.74 1.62
CA GLN A 291 18.34 3.71 1.19
C GLN A 291 18.68 4.31 -0.17
N GLN A 292 19.98 4.62 -0.42
CA GLN A 292 20.43 5.12 -1.70
C GLN A 292 20.31 4.07 -2.81
N ALA A 293 20.63 2.79 -2.53
CA ALA A 293 20.46 1.72 -3.50
C ALA A 293 18.98 1.54 -3.88
N SER A 294 18.09 1.54 -2.91
CA SER A 294 16.64 1.48 -3.13
C SER A 294 16.13 2.67 -3.96
N PHE A 295 16.57 3.89 -3.65
CA PHE A 295 16.21 5.07 -4.42
C PHE A 295 16.76 5.06 -5.85
N ASP A 296 18.01 4.62 -6.05
CA ASP A 296 18.61 4.54 -7.38
C ASP A 296 17.83 3.61 -8.30
N PHE A 297 17.25 2.54 -7.77
CA PHE A 297 16.37 1.65 -8.54
C PHE A 297 14.92 2.17 -8.61
N TYR A 298 14.20 2.24 -7.49
CA TYR A 298 12.77 2.57 -7.49
C TYR A 298 12.49 4.03 -7.83
N GLY A 299 13.32 4.94 -7.35
CA GLY A 299 13.18 6.37 -7.60
C GLY A 299 13.64 6.74 -9.00
N LYS A 300 14.91 6.44 -9.34
CA LYS A 300 15.47 6.88 -10.61
C LYS A 300 15.06 6.01 -11.78
N VAL A 301 15.34 4.68 -11.72
CA VAL A 301 15.13 3.79 -12.88
C VAL A 301 13.64 3.57 -13.13
N MET A 302 12.86 3.23 -12.10
CA MET A 302 11.44 2.93 -12.31
C MET A 302 10.55 4.16 -12.39
N SER A 303 10.84 5.23 -11.62
CA SER A 303 9.94 6.39 -11.49
C SER A 303 10.45 7.66 -12.15
N GLY A 304 11.72 7.73 -12.59
CA GLY A 304 12.31 8.90 -13.24
C GLY A 304 12.62 10.09 -12.32
N GLN A 305 12.60 9.91 -11.01
CA GLN A 305 13.00 10.92 -10.03
C GLN A 305 14.50 11.21 -10.13
N GLN A 306 14.90 12.45 -9.88
CA GLN A 306 16.32 12.84 -9.94
C GLN A 306 16.97 12.85 -8.55
N GLU A 307 16.21 13.20 -7.52
CA GLU A 307 16.68 13.33 -6.15
C GLU A 307 15.77 12.59 -5.17
N MET A 308 16.35 12.08 -4.10
CA MET A 308 15.62 11.47 -3.00
C MET A 308 14.89 12.53 -2.18
N LYS A 309 13.66 12.24 -1.74
CA LYS A 309 12.94 13.12 -0.82
C LYS A 309 13.77 13.39 0.45
N PRO A 310 13.71 14.60 1.02
CA PRO A 310 14.39 14.92 2.27
C PRO A 310 14.12 13.90 3.38
N ARG A 311 15.09 13.65 4.25
CA ARG A 311 14.99 12.63 5.31
C ARG A 311 13.74 12.80 6.17
N TRP A 312 13.39 14.03 6.55
CA TRP A 312 12.21 14.26 7.37
C TRP A 312 10.90 13.78 6.71
N LYS A 313 10.76 13.89 5.37
CA LYS A 313 9.60 13.36 4.63
C LYS A 313 9.57 11.83 4.67
N ARG A 314 10.74 11.19 4.51
CA ARG A 314 10.87 9.72 4.57
C ARG A 314 10.63 9.20 5.99
N ALA A 315 11.21 9.84 7.01
CA ALA A 315 11.01 9.49 8.41
C ALA A 315 9.54 9.68 8.84
N MET A 316 8.89 10.77 8.41
CA MET A 316 7.49 11.06 8.70
C MET A 316 6.54 10.02 8.09
N SER A 317 6.86 9.46 6.93
CA SER A 317 5.97 8.53 6.24
C SER A 317 5.69 7.26 7.05
N VAL A 318 6.63 6.83 7.89
CA VAL A 318 6.51 5.60 8.68
C VAL A 318 5.48 5.72 9.80
N PRO A 319 5.58 6.62 10.78
CA PRO A 319 4.53 6.76 11.79
C PRO A 319 3.19 7.18 11.17
N ASN A 320 3.21 7.98 10.08
CA ASN A 320 1.99 8.35 9.36
C ASN A 320 1.28 7.14 8.72
N GLY A 321 2.01 6.13 8.28
CA GLY A 321 1.45 4.87 7.78
C GLY A 321 1.11 3.88 8.90
N THR A 322 2.02 3.71 9.87
CA THR A 322 1.90 2.72 10.94
C THR A 322 0.83 3.08 11.98
N LEU A 323 0.66 4.35 12.31
CA LEU A 323 -0.31 4.84 13.30
C LEU A 323 -1.34 5.77 12.61
N SER A 324 -1.78 5.36 11.42
CA SER A 324 -2.45 6.23 10.46
C SER A 324 -3.72 6.89 10.98
N GLU A 325 -4.59 6.17 11.68
CA GLU A 325 -5.82 6.77 12.23
C GLU A 325 -5.54 7.66 13.43
N ALA A 326 -4.56 7.31 14.27
CA ALA A 326 -4.17 8.16 15.39
C ALA A 326 -3.55 9.49 14.92
N VAL A 327 -2.70 9.44 13.87
CA VAL A 327 -2.23 10.67 13.19
C VAL A 327 -3.40 11.43 12.59
N GLY A 328 -4.39 10.71 12.02
CA GLY A 328 -5.62 11.28 11.49
C GLY A 328 -6.44 12.04 12.53
N GLU A 329 -6.59 11.49 13.73
CA GLU A 329 -7.28 12.15 14.85
C GLU A 329 -6.60 13.48 15.21
N MET A 330 -5.27 13.48 15.35
CA MET A 330 -4.51 14.70 15.60
C MET A 330 -4.61 15.71 14.47
N TYR A 331 -4.61 15.23 13.23
CA TYR A 331 -4.72 16.06 12.04
C TYR A 331 -6.07 16.78 11.99
N VAL A 332 -7.17 16.07 12.16
CA VAL A 332 -8.50 16.68 12.05
C VAL A 332 -8.82 17.61 13.20
N ALA A 333 -8.33 17.32 14.40
CA ALA A 333 -8.45 18.21 15.55
C ALA A 333 -7.89 19.61 15.27
N LYS A 334 -6.83 19.71 14.44
CA LYS A 334 -6.18 20.98 14.12
C LYS A 334 -6.62 21.60 12.80
N TYR A 335 -6.94 20.78 11.77
CA TYR A 335 -7.05 21.24 10.38
C TYR A 335 -8.41 20.98 9.72
N PHE A 336 -9.34 20.26 10.35
CA PHE A 336 -10.65 19.97 9.76
C PHE A 336 -11.78 20.00 10.80
N PRO A 337 -12.35 21.18 11.08
CA PRO A 337 -13.38 21.35 12.10
C PRO A 337 -14.69 20.67 11.72
N ALA A 338 -15.50 20.30 12.72
CA ALA A 338 -16.78 19.58 12.54
C ALA A 338 -17.74 20.30 11.58
N LYS A 339 -17.77 21.64 11.59
CA LYS A 339 -18.64 22.41 10.67
C LYS A 339 -18.35 22.15 9.20
N ASP A 340 -17.07 21.85 8.85
CA ASP A 340 -16.69 21.56 7.47
C ASP A 340 -17.12 20.14 7.07
N LYS A 341 -17.09 19.17 8.01
CA LYS A 341 -17.70 17.84 7.84
C LYS A 341 -19.20 17.96 7.56
N GLU A 342 -19.93 18.73 8.37
CA GLU A 342 -21.37 18.94 8.21
C GLU A 342 -21.73 19.60 6.87
N ARG A 343 -20.95 20.60 6.45
CA ARG A 343 -21.14 21.28 5.16
C ARG A 343 -20.93 20.34 3.99
N MET A 344 -19.90 19.51 4.04
CA MET A 344 -19.64 18.51 3.01
C MET A 344 -20.69 17.39 2.99
N LEU A 345 -21.18 16.93 4.14
CA LEU A 345 -22.30 16.00 4.21
C LEU A 345 -23.56 16.59 3.57
N THR A 346 -23.83 17.88 3.79
CA THR A 346 -24.95 18.58 3.14
C THR A 346 -24.77 18.63 1.62
N LEU A 347 -23.56 18.93 1.13
CA LEU A 347 -23.26 18.93 -0.31
C LEU A 347 -23.52 17.55 -0.92
N VAL A 348 -22.98 16.49 -0.31
CA VAL A 348 -23.15 15.11 -0.82
C VAL A 348 -24.63 14.70 -0.80
N LYS A 349 -25.39 15.06 0.24
CA LYS A 349 -26.82 14.79 0.30
C LYS A 349 -27.59 15.50 -0.82
N ASN A 350 -27.23 16.73 -1.14
CA ASN A 350 -27.81 17.47 -2.27
C ASN A 350 -27.51 16.78 -3.60
N LEU A 351 -26.25 16.29 -3.79
CA LEU A 351 -25.88 15.51 -4.96
C LEU A 351 -26.66 14.19 -5.06
N GLN A 352 -26.86 13.46 -3.95
CA GLN A 352 -27.69 12.25 -3.91
C GLN A 352 -29.14 12.55 -4.31
N THR A 353 -29.70 13.67 -3.81
CA THR A 353 -31.07 14.10 -4.14
C THR A 353 -31.19 14.40 -5.64
N ALA A 354 -30.24 15.17 -6.21
CA ALA A 354 -30.21 15.50 -7.62
C ALA A 354 -30.05 14.25 -8.49
N LEU A 355 -29.16 13.30 -8.10
CA LEU A 355 -28.97 12.03 -8.79
C LEU A 355 -30.26 11.19 -8.80
N GLY A 356 -30.97 11.13 -7.66
CA GLY A 356 -32.27 10.46 -7.58
C GLY A 356 -33.31 11.05 -8.53
N GLN A 357 -33.36 12.39 -8.66
CA GLN A 357 -34.23 13.07 -9.61
C GLN A 357 -33.84 12.76 -11.07
N HIS A 358 -32.53 12.76 -11.39
CA HIS A 358 -32.04 12.40 -12.71
C HIS A 358 -32.39 10.94 -13.07
N ILE A 359 -32.18 9.97 -12.16
CA ILE A 359 -32.54 8.55 -12.37
C ILE A 359 -34.04 8.44 -12.69
N ALA A 360 -34.89 9.13 -11.96
CA ALA A 360 -36.35 9.10 -12.19
C ALA A 360 -36.74 9.64 -13.59
N ALA A 361 -36.01 10.64 -14.09
CA ALA A 361 -36.29 11.31 -15.37
C ALA A 361 -35.70 10.61 -16.60
N LEU A 362 -34.82 9.59 -16.45
CA LEU A 362 -34.21 8.89 -17.60
C LEU A 362 -35.26 8.19 -18.46
N ASP A 363 -35.24 8.40 -19.75
CA ASP A 363 -36.15 7.81 -20.72
C ASP A 363 -35.69 6.44 -21.27
N TRP A 364 -34.38 6.17 -21.21
CA TRP A 364 -33.75 4.94 -21.71
C TRP A 364 -33.75 3.78 -20.68
N MET A 365 -34.04 4.07 -19.40
CA MET A 365 -34.00 3.09 -18.31
C MET A 365 -35.41 2.60 -17.99
N SER A 366 -35.63 1.27 -17.88
CA SER A 366 -36.90 0.72 -17.48
C SER A 366 -37.28 1.10 -16.03
N ASP A 367 -38.58 1.12 -15.72
CA ASP A 367 -39.07 1.45 -14.38
C ASP A 367 -38.52 0.48 -13.32
N ALA A 368 -38.41 -0.81 -13.64
CA ALA A 368 -37.80 -1.80 -12.74
C ALA A 368 -36.32 -1.50 -12.46
N THR A 369 -35.56 -1.07 -13.47
CA THR A 369 -34.14 -0.68 -13.30
C THR A 369 -34.02 0.64 -12.52
N LYS A 370 -34.91 1.63 -12.77
CA LYS A 370 -34.98 2.87 -11.98
C LYS A 370 -35.24 2.58 -10.50
N ALA A 371 -36.18 1.68 -10.19
CA ALA A 371 -36.46 1.28 -8.82
C ALA A 371 -35.22 0.68 -8.12
N LYS A 372 -34.49 -0.21 -8.81
CA LYS A 372 -33.25 -0.79 -8.28
C LYS A 372 -32.12 0.26 -8.12
N ALA A 373 -32.01 1.20 -9.04
CA ALA A 373 -31.05 2.30 -8.92
C ALA A 373 -31.37 3.22 -7.72
N GLN A 374 -32.66 3.52 -7.47
CA GLN A 374 -33.10 4.29 -6.32
C GLN A 374 -32.83 3.53 -4.99
N GLU A 375 -33.10 2.22 -4.96
CA GLU A 375 -32.79 1.36 -3.83
C GLU A 375 -31.27 1.39 -3.50
N LYS A 376 -30.42 1.24 -4.52
CA LYS A 376 -28.97 1.35 -4.35
C LYS A 376 -28.54 2.72 -3.86
N LEU A 377 -29.11 3.80 -4.40
CA LEU A 377 -28.81 5.17 -3.98
C LEU A 377 -29.23 5.43 -2.52
N ALA A 378 -30.37 4.90 -2.08
CA ALA A 378 -30.83 5.01 -0.71
C ALA A 378 -29.93 4.27 0.31
N ALA A 379 -29.33 3.14 -0.12
CA ALA A 379 -28.41 2.32 0.67
C ALA A 379 -26.95 2.84 0.65
N PHE A 380 -26.69 3.99 0.07
CA PHE A 380 -25.35 4.52 -0.14
C PHE A 380 -24.75 5.09 1.15
N THR A 381 -23.61 4.55 1.59
CA THR A 381 -22.89 5.04 2.76
C THR A 381 -21.94 6.18 2.39
N VAL A 382 -21.94 7.26 3.18
CA VAL A 382 -21.15 8.47 2.95
C VAL A 382 -20.19 8.67 4.11
N LYS A 383 -18.87 8.61 3.84
CA LYS A 383 -17.81 8.83 4.80
C LYS A 383 -17.07 10.14 4.48
N ILE A 384 -17.19 11.13 5.34
CA ILE A 384 -16.64 12.48 5.14
C ILE A 384 -15.69 12.86 6.27
N GLY A 385 -14.48 13.28 5.89
CA GLY A 385 -13.49 13.87 6.78
C GLY A 385 -12.76 12.84 7.63
N TYR A 386 -13.45 12.22 8.58
CA TYR A 386 -12.85 11.31 9.55
C TYR A 386 -13.89 10.35 10.15
N PRO A 387 -13.47 9.16 10.66
CA PRO A 387 -14.34 8.16 11.28
C PRO A 387 -14.87 8.67 12.63
N ASP A 388 -16.02 8.14 13.05
CA ASP A 388 -16.59 8.44 14.38
C ASP A 388 -15.94 7.57 15.48
N LYS A 389 -15.32 6.44 15.09
CA LYS A 389 -14.57 5.55 16.00
C LYS A 389 -13.15 5.36 15.45
N TRP A 390 -12.17 5.64 16.30
CA TRP A 390 -10.75 5.50 15.98
C TRP A 390 -10.24 4.09 16.26
N LYS A 391 -9.25 3.66 15.47
CA LYS A 391 -8.57 2.38 15.69
C LYS A 391 -7.76 2.42 16.98
N ASP A 392 -7.86 1.35 17.77
CA ASP A 392 -7.08 1.17 19.00
C ASP A 392 -5.68 0.62 18.67
N TYR A 393 -4.65 1.37 19.03
CA TYR A 393 -3.24 1.00 18.89
C TYR A 393 -2.60 0.60 20.21
N SER A 394 -3.37 0.38 21.29
CA SER A 394 -2.83 0.10 22.63
C SER A 394 -1.90 -1.12 22.65
N THR A 395 -2.22 -2.17 21.88
CA THR A 395 -1.46 -3.42 21.81
C THR A 395 -0.30 -3.39 20.80
N LEU A 396 -0.16 -2.34 19.99
CA LEU A 396 0.99 -2.17 19.11
C LEU A 396 2.17 -1.67 19.93
N GLU A 397 3.23 -2.46 20.05
CA GLU A 397 4.44 -2.09 20.76
C GLU A 397 5.45 -1.42 19.81
N ILE A 398 5.99 -0.25 20.21
CA ILE A 398 7.13 0.42 19.60
C ILE A 398 8.18 0.61 20.67
N ASP A 399 9.36 0.01 20.46
CA ASP A 399 10.45 -0.03 21.40
C ASP A 399 11.69 0.69 20.81
N PRO A 400 12.04 1.88 21.29
CA PRO A 400 13.18 2.64 20.77
C PRO A 400 14.55 1.99 21.09
N SER A 401 14.61 0.99 21.97
CA SER A 401 15.83 0.23 22.25
C SER A 401 16.18 -0.77 21.14
N LYS A 402 15.17 -1.21 20.36
CA LYS A 402 15.31 -2.06 19.18
C LYS A 402 15.68 -1.22 17.96
N SER A 403 16.19 -1.86 16.91
CA SER A 403 16.42 -1.21 15.62
C SER A 403 15.12 -0.66 15.00
N TYR A 404 15.27 0.30 14.10
CA TYR A 404 14.12 0.83 13.36
C TYR A 404 13.40 -0.28 12.57
N TRP A 405 14.17 -1.17 11.89
CA TRP A 405 13.63 -2.29 11.14
C TRP A 405 12.85 -3.28 12.02
N GLU A 406 13.33 -3.63 13.21
CA GLU A 406 12.61 -4.51 14.12
C GLU A 406 11.25 -3.94 14.54
N ASN A 407 11.15 -2.63 14.71
CA ASN A 407 9.87 -1.97 15.00
C ASN A 407 8.91 -2.04 13.80
N ILE A 408 9.42 -1.90 12.56
CA ILE A 408 8.61 -2.08 11.33
C ILE A 408 8.11 -3.52 11.23
N VAL A 409 8.96 -4.51 11.44
CA VAL A 409 8.58 -5.94 11.46
C VAL A 409 7.49 -6.19 12.50
N ASN A 410 7.62 -5.61 13.69
CA ASN A 410 6.61 -5.76 14.74
C ASN A 410 5.27 -5.12 14.36
N ALA A 411 5.30 -3.94 13.77
CA ALA A 411 4.10 -3.27 13.29
C ALA A 411 3.40 -4.09 12.18
N ASN A 412 4.15 -4.63 11.23
CA ASN A 412 3.59 -5.46 10.16
C ASN A 412 2.94 -6.73 10.73
N ARG A 413 3.59 -7.38 11.70
CA ARG A 413 3.03 -8.55 12.40
C ARG A 413 1.70 -8.20 13.09
N TRP A 414 1.65 -7.06 13.74
CA TRP A 414 0.44 -6.57 14.39
C TRP A 414 -0.70 -6.35 13.40
N TYR A 415 -0.42 -5.72 12.25
CA TYR A 415 -1.42 -5.50 11.19
C TYR A 415 -1.87 -6.80 10.52
N THR A 416 -0.95 -7.75 10.30
CA THR A 416 -1.32 -9.06 9.76
C THR A 416 -2.24 -9.81 10.71
N ALA A 417 -1.93 -9.82 12.01
CA ALA A 417 -2.77 -10.44 13.03
C ALA A 417 -4.15 -9.77 13.12
N ASP A 418 -4.22 -8.44 13.06
CA ASP A 418 -5.47 -7.67 13.02
C ASP A 418 -6.32 -8.07 11.80
N ASN A 419 -5.73 -8.12 10.60
CA ASN A 419 -6.44 -8.53 9.39
C ASN A 419 -6.95 -9.98 9.48
N ILE A 420 -6.09 -10.92 9.87
CA ILE A 420 -6.46 -12.34 9.99
C ILE A 420 -7.55 -12.55 11.05
N SER A 421 -7.55 -11.74 12.10
CA SER A 421 -8.58 -11.82 13.15
C SER A 421 -10.01 -11.52 12.65
N GLU A 422 -10.15 -10.91 11.47
CA GLU A 422 -11.45 -10.59 10.87
C GLU A 422 -12.09 -11.78 10.13
N LEU A 423 -11.36 -12.89 9.95
CA LEU A 423 -11.86 -14.05 9.22
C LEU A 423 -13.16 -14.59 9.82
N GLY A 424 -14.18 -14.80 8.96
CA GLY A 424 -15.49 -15.30 9.33
C GLY A 424 -16.35 -14.34 10.15
N LYS A 425 -15.86 -13.13 10.44
CA LYS A 425 -16.65 -12.09 11.12
C LYS A 425 -17.48 -11.29 10.15
N PRO A 426 -18.58 -10.68 10.62
CA PRO A 426 -19.29 -9.66 9.84
C PRO A 426 -18.36 -8.53 9.40
N VAL A 427 -18.58 -8.02 8.19
CA VAL A 427 -17.83 -6.86 7.67
C VAL A 427 -18.16 -5.63 8.50
N ASP A 428 -17.12 -4.98 9.04
CA ASP A 428 -17.26 -3.71 9.74
C ASP A 428 -17.42 -2.57 8.71
N LYS A 429 -18.67 -2.14 8.51
CA LYS A 429 -19.02 -1.06 7.58
C LYS A 429 -18.57 0.33 8.07
N GLU A 430 -18.20 0.47 9.34
CA GLU A 430 -17.65 1.72 9.89
C GLU A 430 -16.15 1.88 9.62
N LYS A 431 -15.45 0.80 9.30
CA LYS A 431 -14.00 0.79 9.02
C LYS A 431 -13.67 1.64 7.79
N TRP A 432 -12.68 2.54 7.95
CA TRP A 432 -12.17 3.35 6.85
C TRP A 432 -10.96 2.66 6.19
N HIS A 433 -10.87 2.76 4.86
CA HIS A 433 -9.74 2.22 4.08
C HIS A 433 -8.68 3.27 3.75
N MET A 434 -8.94 4.54 4.10
CA MET A 434 -7.98 5.64 4.00
C MET A 434 -8.05 6.46 5.27
N SER A 435 -6.90 6.83 5.82
CA SER A 435 -6.84 7.72 6.99
C SER A 435 -7.22 9.16 6.63
N PRO A 436 -7.68 9.97 7.61
CA PRO A 436 -8.14 11.34 7.37
C PRO A 436 -7.14 12.27 6.69
N GLN A 437 -5.84 12.08 6.92
CA GLN A 437 -4.78 12.86 6.31
C GLN A 437 -4.34 12.37 4.92
N THR A 438 -5.06 11.41 4.33
CA THR A 438 -4.79 10.92 2.98
C THR A 438 -5.37 11.87 1.93
N VAL A 439 -4.53 12.37 1.01
CA VAL A 439 -4.98 13.18 -0.13
C VAL A 439 -5.46 12.27 -1.26
N ASN A 440 -6.64 11.72 -1.08
CA ASN A 440 -7.34 10.84 -2.02
C ASN A 440 -8.80 10.68 -1.63
N ALA A 441 -9.57 9.92 -2.43
CA ALA A 441 -10.94 9.50 -2.17
C ALA A 441 -11.17 8.11 -2.78
N TYR A 442 -12.20 7.38 -2.34
CA TYR A 442 -12.55 6.08 -2.92
C TYR A 442 -14.06 5.82 -2.93
N TYR A 443 -14.46 4.92 -3.82
CA TYR A 443 -15.71 4.18 -3.77
C TYR A 443 -15.41 2.70 -3.52
N ASN A 444 -16.11 2.10 -2.55
CA ASN A 444 -16.03 0.66 -2.29
C ASN A 444 -17.36 -0.01 -2.69
N PRO A 445 -17.37 -0.86 -3.72
CA PRO A 445 -18.59 -1.52 -4.18
C PRO A 445 -19.11 -2.59 -3.22
N THR A 446 -18.26 -3.19 -2.37
CA THR A 446 -18.69 -4.25 -1.44
C THR A 446 -19.51 -3.70 -0.27
N THR A 447 -19.27 -2.46 0.13
CA THR A 447 -20.01 -1.75 1.17
C THR A 447 -20.92 -0.65 0.62
N ASN A 448 -20.92 -0.44 -0.72
CA ASN A 448 -21.64 0.64 -1.40
C ASN A 448 -21.39 2.00 -0.75
N GLU A 449 -20.12 2.36 -0.58
CA GLU A 449 -19.70 3.55 0.14
C GLU A 449 -18.77 4.46 -0.67
N ILE A 450 -18.88 5.77 -0.43
CA ILE A 450 -17.88 6.77 -0.83
C ILE A 450 -17.18 7.30 0.41
N CYS A 451 -15.88 7.56 0.26
CA CYS A 451 -15.06 8.15 1.31
C CYS A 451 -14.25 9.34 0.78
N PHE A 452 -14.37 10.48 1.46
CA PHE A 452 -13.57 11.68 1.22
C PHE A 452 -12.84 12.06 2.51
N PRO A 453 -11.56 11.63 2.69
CA PRO A 453 -10.74 12.03 3.84
C PRO A 453 -10.58 13.54 3.97
N ALA A 454 -10.32 14.02 5.18
CA ALA A 454 -10.20 15.46 5.47
C ALA A 454 -9.12 16.17 4.65
N ALA A 455 -8.03 15.47 4.32
CA ALA A 455 -6.91 16.07 3.62
C ALA A 455 -7.19 16.40 2.15
N ILE A 456 -8.11 15.70 1.47
CA ILE A 456 -8.51 16.09 0.12
C ILE A 456 -9.53 17.24 0.14
N LEU A 457 -10.24 17.41 1.26
CA LEU A 457 -11.20 18.48 1.49
C LEU A 457 -10.49 19.76 1.96
N GLN A 458 -9.49 20.19 1.20
CA GLN A 458 -8.67 21.37 1.42
C GLN A 458 -8.45 22.14 0.10
N PRO A 459 -8.15 23.45 0.13
CA PRO A 459 -7.80 24.16 -1.09
C PRO A 459 -6.62 23.52 -1.84
N PRO A 460 -6.65 23.39 -3.17
CA PRO A 460 -7.63 24.01 -4.10
C PRO A 460 -8.89 23.18 -4.36
N PHE A 461 -9.01 21.95 -3.85
CA PHE A 461 -10.15 21.07 -4.14
C PHE A 461 -11.43 21.45 -3.38
N TYR A 462 -11.31 21.94 -2.15
CA TYR A 462 -12.42 22.42 -1.35
C TYR A 462 -12.03 23.67 -0.57
N ASN A 463 -12.85 24.69 -0.62
CA ASN A 463 -12.71 25.91 0.19
C ASN A 463 -13.99 26.14 0.98
N PRO A 464 -13.98 25.98 2.33
CA PRO A 464 -15.17 26.16 3.16
C PRO A 464 -15.73 27.60 3.14
N ASP A 465 -14.91 28.57 2.81
CA ASP A 465 -15.30 29.99 2.76
C ASP A 465 -15.80 30.45 1.36
N ALA A 466 -15.67 29.58 0.35
CA ALA A 466 -16.17 29.85 -0.99
C ALA A 466 -17.65 29.44 -1.13
N CYS A 467 -18.34 30.04 -2.12
CA CYS A 467 -19.64 29.56 -2.53
C CYS A 467 -19.53 28.15 -3.08
N LEU A 468 -20.46 27.24 -2.67
CA LEU A 468 -20.46 25.83 -3.10
C LEU A 468 -20.44 25.67 -4.62
N LEU A 469 -21.06 26.59 -5.36
CA LEU A 469 -21.08 26.56 -6.82
C LEU A 469 -19.67 26.71 -7.45
N TYR A 470 -18.77 27.46 -6.81
CA TYR A 470 -17.41 27.65 -7.30
C TYR A 470 -16.43 26.54 -6.88
N THR A 471 -16.77 25.72 -5.89
CA THR A 471 -15.92 24.64 -5.42
C THR A 471 -16.09 23.36 -6.23
N SER A 472 -17.25 23.13 -6.85
CA SER A 472 -17.49 21.97 -7.73
C SER A 472 -16.97 22.15 -9.16
N ASP A 473 -16.88 23.39 -9.65
CA ASP A 473 -16.37 23.69 -11.00
C ASP A 473 -14.83 23.75 -11.09
N ALA A 474 -14.14 23.78 -9.97
CA ALA A 474 -12.67 23.77 -9.94
C ALA A 474 -12.07 22.36 -10.01
N ALA A 475 -12.87 21.32 -9.94
CA ALA A 475 -12.49 19.93 -10.06
C ALA A 475 -12.70 19.39 -11.47
#